data_d6fe123e2e8ede06afefcd3a32689d2c
#
_entry.id   d6fe123e2e8ede06afefcd3a32689d2c
#
_cell.length_a   1.000
_cell.length_b   1.000
_cell.length_c   1.000
_cell.angle_alpha   90.00
_cell.angle_beta   90.00
_cell.angle_gamma   90.00
#
_symmetry.space_group_name_H-M   'P 1'
#
loop_
_entity.id
_entity.type
_entity.pdbx_description
1 polymer ?
#
loop_
_entity_poly.entity_id
_entity_poly.type
_entity_poly.pdbx_seq_one_letter_code
_entity_poly.pdbx_strand_id
1 'polypeptide(L)'
;MIPGITDADMIVYERRSGFVLVLQHKWIIDPDTIHESAANDDELSKGAVQAVQSRDWLRANHNSLRRALGLAPSDPIAQLEAVVVCRGGGPTAFLQQTSTATTTETAFEKLWQKAVDLSELWNSLQARPDHAEAAKQFQDANRVIDLAGYQVVVPVLIG
;
A
#
# COMPACT_ATOMS: atom_id res chain seq x y z
N MET A 1 0.39 0.73 22.52
CA MET A 1 1.53 0.34 21.66
C MET A 1 1.86 -1.12 21.96
N ILE A 2 1.93 -1.99 20.97
CA ILE A 2 2.26 -3.40 21.16
C ILE A 2 3.79 -3.48 21.26
N PRO A 3 4.37 -3.97 22.39
CA PRO A 3 5.83 -4.07 22.50
C PRO A 3 6.42 -4.90 21.38
N GLY A 4 7.39 -4.35 20.65
CA GLY A 4 8.05 -5.01 19.52
C GLY A 4 7.47 -4.70 18.14
N ILE A 5 6.33 -3.98 18.06
CA ILE A 5 5.84 -3.39 16.81
C ILE A 5 6.01 -1.89 16.94
N THR A 6 6.97 -1.35 16.23
CA THR A 6 7.28 0.07 16.28
C THR A 6 6.45 0.89 15.29
N ASP A 7 5.89 0.27 14.24
CA ASP A 7 5.50 1.01 13.04
C ASP A 7 4.14 0.61 12.41
N ALA A 8 3.33 -0.25 13.04
CA ALA A 8 1.97 -0.47 12.55
C ALA A 8 1.04 0.66 13.04
N ASP A 9 0.52 1.45 12.11
CA ASP A 9 -0.36 2.57 12.45
C ASP A 9 -1.77 2.11 12.83
N MET A 10 -2.25 1.03 12.20
CA MET A 10 -3.56 0.46 12.46
C MET A 10 -3.57 -1.05 12.26
N ILE A 11 -4.35 -1.75 13.07
CA ILE A 11 -4.65 -3.18 12.89
C ILE A 11 -6.17 -3.34 12.86
N VAL A 12 -6.67 -3.94 11.81
CA VAL A 12 -8.09 -4.26 11.64
C VAL A 12 -8.27 -5.77 11.76
N TYR A 13 -9.25 -6.19 12.55
CA TYR A 13 -9.57 -7.59 12.76
C TYR A 13 -11.04 -7.87 12.46
N GLU A 14 -11.28 -8.85 11.61
CA GLU A 14 -12.61 -9.35 11.32
C GLU A 14 -12.85 -10.66 12.07
N ARG A 15 -13.75 -10.60 13.07
CA ARG A 15 -14.01 -11.75 13.96
C ARG A 15 -14.57 -12.97 13.23
N ARG A 16 -15.40 -12.75 12.21
CA ARG A 16 -16.08 -13.83 11.49
C ARG A 16 -15.12 -14.72 10.72
N SER A 17 -14.20 -14.14 10.00
CA SER A 17 -13.21 -14.85 9.17
C SER A 17 -11.91 -15.14 9.90
N GLY A 18 -11.61 -14.38 10.96
CA GLY A 18 -10.29 -14.39 11.59
C GLY A 18 -9.23 -13.65 10.76
N PHE A 19 -9.66 -12.81 9.82
CA PHE A 19 -8.74 -12.02 9.01
C PHE A 19 -8.19 -10.84 9.80
N VAL A 20 -6.89 -10.61 9.70
CA VAL A 20 -6.18 -9.47 10.27
C VAL A 20 -5.52 -8.68 9.16
N LEU A 21 -5.78 -7.40 9.08
CA LEU A 21 -5.12 -6.48 8.16
C LEU A 21 -4.30 -5.46 8.95
N VAL A 22 -2.99 -5.44 8.68
CA VAL A 22 -2.05 -4.47 9.25
C VAL A 22 -1.91 -3.33 8.25
N LEU A 23 -2.19 -2.11 8.68
CA LEU A 23 -2.06 -0.91 7.86
C LEU A 23 -0.84 -0.12 8.32
N GLN A 24 -0.03 0.27 7.33
CA GLN A 24 1.00 1.28 7.44
C GLN A 24 0.53 2.51 6.69
N HIS A 25 0.40 3.63 7.36
CA HIS A 25 0.01 4.89 6.73
C HIS A 25 1.24 5.73 6.41
N LYS A 26 1.35 6.22 5.19
CA LYS A 26 2.42 7.13 4.77
C LYS A 26 1.84 8.43 4.26
N TRP A 27 2.31 9.52 4.84
CA TRP A 27 2.01 10.84 4.32
C TRP A 27 3.05 11.22 3.28
N ILE A 28 2.64 11.38 2.05
CA ILE A 28 3.49 11.70 0.92
C ILE A 28 3.04 13.04 0.35
N ILE A 29 4.00 13.92 0.09
CA ILE A 29 3.72 15.21 -0.55
C ILE A 29 3.57 14.94 -2.04
N ASP A 30 2.57 15.57 -2.68
CA ASP A 30 2.42 15.51 -4.13
C ASP A 30 3.71 16.02 -4.79
N PRO A 31 4.34 15.21 -5.66
CA PRO A 31 5.65 15.55 -6.19
C PRO A 31 5.52 16.58 -7.32
N ASP A 32 6.27 17.67 -7.21
CA ASP A 32 6.40 18.66 -8.28
C ASP A 32 7.57 18.34 -9.22
N THR A 33 8.44 17.42 -8.83
CA THR A 33 9.64 17.05 -9.57
C THR A 33 9.87 15.54 -9.62
N ILE A 34 10.67 15.08 -10.59
CA ILE A 34 11.08 13.68 -10.70
C ILE A 34 11.86 13.23 -9.45
N HIS A 35 12.64 14.12 -8.84
CA HIS A 35 13.39 13.81 -7.62
C HIS A 35 12.47 13.57 -6.43
N GLU A 36 11.42 14.36 -6.30
CA GLU A 36 10.42 14.18 -5.25
C GLU A 36 9.62 12.89 -5.47
N SER A 37 9.29 12.56 -6.73
CA SER A 37 8.67 11.28 -7.06
C SER A 37 9.54 10.10 -6.64
N ALA A 38 10.86 10.15 -6.91
CA ALA A 38 11.80 9.10 -6.49
C ALA A 38 11.92 9.01 -4.96
N ALA A 39 11.96 10.15 -4.26
CA ALA A 39 11.97 10.18 -2.80
C ALA A 39 10.69 9.60 -2.20
N ASN A 40 9.54 9.87 -2.81
CA ASN A 40 8.25 9.30 -2.42
C ASN A 40 8.24 7.77 -2.60
N ASP A 41 8.79 7.26 -3.70
CA ASP A 41 8.89 5.82 -3.93
C ASP A 41 9.79 5.14 -2.90
N ASP A 42 10.89 5.79 -2.49
CA ASP A 42 11.75 5.30 -1.40
C ASP A 42 10.99 5.23 -0.06
N GLU A 43 10.21 6.24 0.27
CA GLU A 43 9.40 6.25 1.50
C GLU A 43 8.29 5.19 1.47
N LEU A 44 7.65 4.97 0.32
CA LEU A 44 6.68 3.90 0.15
C LEU A 44 7.33 2.51 0.25
N SER A 45 8.52 2.34 -0.33
CA SER A 45 9.30 1.11 -0.22
C SER A 45 9.67 0.80 1.23
N LYS A 46 10.11 1.80 2.00
CA LYS A 46 10.35 1.66 3.45
C LYS A 46 9.06 1.29 4.18
N GLY A 47 7.95 1.95 3.85
CA GLY A 47 6.63 1.62 4.40
C GLY A 47 6.23 0.17 4.13
N ALA A 48 6.48 -0.33 2.93
CA ALA A 48 6.21 -1.72 2.56
C ALA A 48 7.05 -2.71 3.39
N VAL A 49 8.33 -2.43 3.58
CA VAL A 49 9.21 -3.24 4.44
C VAL A 49 8.71 -3.24 5.89
N GLN A 50 8.36 -2.08 6.44
CA GLN A 50 7.81 -1.94 7.79
C GLN A 50 6.50 -2.71 7.97
N ALA A 51 5.58 -2.60 7.00
CA ALA A 51 4.32 -3.32 7.03
C ALA A 51 4.50 -4.85 7.02
N VAL A 52 5.41 -5.36 6.19
CA VAL A 52 5.77 -6.78 6.14
C VAL A 52 6.40 -7.23 7.46
N GLN A 53 7.36 -6.48 8.00
CA GLN A 53 8.00 -6.79 9.28
C GLN A 53 6.98 -6.84 10.43
N SER A 54 6.06 -5.87 10.47
CA SER A 54 4.99 -5.84 11.47
C SER A 54 4.06 -7.04 11.34
N ARG A 55 3.65 -7.38 10.12
CA ARG A 55 2.84 -8.56 9.84
C ARG A 55 3.54 -9.84 10.30
N ASP A 56 4.80 -10.04 9.92
CA ASP A 56 5.55 -11.26 10.20
C ASP A 56 5.84 -11.39 11.70
N TRP A 57 6.12 -10.27 12.37
CA TRP A 57 6.23 -10.25 13.83
C TRP A 57 4.92 -10.65 14.51
N LEU A 58 3.78 -10.10 14.07
CA LEU A 58 2.45 -10.47 14.60
C LEU A 58 2.12 -11.94 14.34
N ARG A 59 2.50 -12.46 13.18
CA ARG A 59 2.36 -13.87 12.83
C ARG A 59 3.15 -14.78 13.77
N ALA A 60 4.36 -14.38 14.15
CA ALA A 60 5.18 -15.09 15.10
C ALA A 60 4.72 -14.92 16.58
N ASN A 61 3.97 -13.85 16.86
CA ASN A 61 3.59 -13.44 18.22
C ASN A 61 2.07 -13.32 18.41
N HIS A 62 1.32 -14.36 18.03
CA HIS A 62 -0.16 -14.38 18.10
C HIS A 62 -0.72 -14.02 19.48
N ASN A 63 -0.04 -14.38 20.57
CA ASN A 63 -0.48 -14.04 21.92
C ASN A 63 -0.44 -12.52 22.19
N SER A 64 0.54 -11.82 21.64
CA SER A 64 0.62 -10.36 21.72
C SER A 64 -0.47 -9.70 20.89
N LEU A 65 -0.74 -10.22 19.69
CA LEU A 65 -1.85 -9.77 18.85
C LEU A 65 -3.21 -9.98 19.54
N ARG A 66 -3.45 -11.18 20.09
CA ARG A 66 -4.69 -11.47 20.84
C ARG A 66 -4.91 -10.51 21.99
N ARG A 67 -3.86 -10.27 22.79
CA ARG A 67 -3.91 -9.35 23.90
C ARG A 67 -4.23 -7.91 23.45
N ALA A 68 -3.58 -7.45 22.40
CA ALA A 68 -3.77 -6.11 21.88
C ALA A 68 -5.20 -5.87 21.34
N LEU A 69 -5.78 -6.89 20.70
CA LEU A 69 -7.14 -6.83 20.15
C LEU A 69 -8.23 -7.27 21.14
N GLY A 70 -7.87 -7.66 22.35
CA GLY A 70 -8.84 -8.16 23.36
C GLY A 70 -9.53 -9.45 22.93
N LEU A 71 -8.83 -10.33 22.18
CA LEU A 71 -9.40 -11.57 21.66
C LEU A 71 -9.37 -12.69 22.68
N ALA A 72 -10.43 -13.49 22.68
CA ALA A 72 -10.45 -14.74 23.44
C ALA A 72 -9.51 -15.78 22.79
N PRO A 73 -9.04 -16.79 23.55
CA PRO A 73 -8.24 -17.88 22.98
C PRO A 73 -8.92 -18.63 21.84
N SER A 74 -10.25 -18.67 21.84
CA SER A 74 -11.09 -19.32 20.81
C SER A 74 -11.31 -18.47 19.56
N ASP A 75 -11.05 -17.16 19.62
CA ASP A 75 -11.23 -16.30 18.44
C ASP A 75 -10.23 -16.70 17.33
N PRO A 76 -10.67 -16.90 16.08
CA PRO A 76 -9.77 -17.34 15.03
C PRO A 76 -8.78 -16.22 14.64
N ILE A 77 -7.56 -16.60 14.28
CA ILE A 77 -6.62 -15.78 13.51
C ILE A 77 -6.21 -16.67 12.32
N ALA A 78 -6.93 -16.56 11.22
CA ALA A 78 -6.78 -17.45 10.07
C ALA A 78 -5.85 -16.86 9.01
N GLN A 79 -5.91 -15.56 8.80
CA GLN A 79 -5.12 -14.87 7.79
C GLN A 79 -4.61 -13.53 8.34
N LEU A 80 -3.38 -13.17 7.95
CA LEU A 80 -2.74 -11.94 8.42
C LEU A 80 -1.96 -11.34 7.27
N GLU A 81 -2.41 -10.17 6.83
CA GLU A 81 -1.87 -9.45 5.68
C GLU A 81 -1.50 -8.01 6.05
N ALA A 82 -0.75 -7.36 5.15
CA ALA A 82 -0.31 -5.99 5.37
C ALA A 82 -0.52 -5.14 4.12
N VAL A 83 -0.85 -3.87 4.32
CA VAL A 83 -1.05 -2.89 3.25
C VAL A 83 -0.42 -1.56 3.63
N VAL A 84 0.15 -0.87 2.64
CA VAL A 84 0.57 0.52 2.78
C VAL A 84 -0.50 1.40 2.16
N VAL A 85 -1.00 2.34 2.95
CA VAL A 85 -1.95 3.35 2.48
C VAL A 85 -1.23 4.69 2.48
N CYS A 86 -1.19 5.37 1.34
CA CYS A 86 -0.56 6.68 1.23
C CYS A 86 -1.59 7.78 1.05
N ARG A 87 -1.35 8.89 1.73
CA ARG A 87 -2.08 10.14 1.55
C ARG A 87 -1.20 11.13 0.82
N GLY A 88 -1.76 11.82 -0.18
CA GLY A 88 -1.02 12.66 -1.12
C GLY A 88 -0.66 11.87 -2.38
N GLY A 89 0.55 12.05 -2.91
CA GLY A 89 1.00 11.39 -4.13
C GLY A 89 0.88 9.86 -4.08
N GLY A 90 0.43 9.27 -5.17
CA GLY A 90 0.26 7.83 -5.29
C GLY A 90 1.56 7.08 -5.58
N PRO A 91 1.56 5.75 -5.44
CA PRO A 91 2.69 4.93 -5.86
C PRO A 91 2.89 5.06 -7.36
N THR A 92 4.15 5.17 -7.78
CA THR A 92 4.48 5.15 -9.21
C THR A 92 4.56 3.71 -9.73
N ALA A 93 4.67 3.58 -11.07
CA ALA A 93 4.84 2.27 -11.71
C ALA A 93 6.09 1.49 -11.23
N PHE A 94 7.06 2.17 -10.60
CA PHE A 94 8.27 1.55 -10.08
C PHE A 94 8.02 0.75 -8.78
N LEU A 95 6.98 1.08 -8.02
CA LEU A 95 6.59 0.34 -6.81
C LEU A 95 5.94 -1.03 -7.08
N GLN A 96 5.75 -1.42 -8.33
CA GLN A 96 5.14 -2.72 -8.69
C GLN A 96 5.90 -3.95 -8.16
N GLN A 97 7.11 -3.79 -7.64
CA GLN A 97 7.95 -4.91 -7.17
C GLN A 97 7.84 -5.19 -5.66
N THR A 98 7.04 -4.46 -4.91
CA THR A 98 6.87 -4.75 -3.49
C THR A 98 5.94 -5.93 -3.27
N SER A 99 6.30 -6.81 -2.32
CA SER A 99 5.48 -7.97 -1.91
C SER A 99 4.23 -7.59 -1.11
N THR A 100 4.00 -6.28 -0.91
CA THR A 100 2.92 -5.72 -0.10
C THR A 100 2.05 -4.84 -0.97
N ALA A 101 0.73 -4.95 -0.82
CA ALA A 101 -0.20 -4.05 -1.47
C ALA A 101 0.06 -2.61 -1.01
N THR A 102 0.15 -1.70 -1.98
CA THR A 102 0.30 -0.26 -1.73
C THR A 102 -0.81 0.46 -2.50
N THR A 103 -1.51 1.37 -1.86
CA THR A 103 -2.65 2.07 -2.46
C THR A 103 -2.78 3.48 -1.90
N THR A 104 -3.50 4.35 -2.60
CA THR A 104 -3.83 5.67 -2.07
C THR A 104 -4.99 5.58 -1.07
N GLU A 105 -5.07 6.56 -0.15
CA GLU A 105 -6.17 6.66 0.82
C GLU A 105 -7.53 6.65 0.12
N THR A 106 -7.68 7.44 -0.94
CA THR A 106 -8.92 7.52 -1.71
C THR A 106 -9.31 6.19 -2.37
N ALA A 107 -8.33 5.47 -2.92
CA ALA A 107 -8.59 4.17 -3.52
C ALA A 107 -8.91 3.11 -2.46
N PHE A 108 -8.18 3.13 -1.34
CA PHE A 108 -8.47 2.27 -0.19
C PHE A 108 -9.89 2.47 0.32
N GLU A 109 -10.32 3.73 0.54
CA GLU A 109 -11.69 4.05 0.98
C GLU A 109 -12.75 3.52 0.02
N LYS A 110 -12.56 3.71 -1.29
CA LYS A 110 -13.48 3.20 -2.31
C LYS A 110 -13.58 1.68 -2.29
N LEU A 111 -12.47 0.98 -2.13
CA LEU A 111 -12.45 -0.48 -2.03
C LEU A 111 -13.08 -0.95 -0.71
N TRP A 112 -12.77 -0.27 0.39
CA TRP A 112 -13.35 -0.55 1.71
C TRP A 112 -14.88 -0.45 1.70
N GLN A 113 -15.43 0.60 1.08
CA GLN A 113 -16.89 0.81 0.98
C GLN A 113 -17.60 -0.24 0.14
N LYS A 114 -16.90 -0.89 -0.79
CA LYS A 114 -17.46 -1.92 -1.69
C LYS A 114 -17.30 -3.32 -1.15
N ALA A 115 -16.25 -3.57 -0.39
CA ALA A 115 -15.92 -4.90 0.11
C ALA A 115 -16.93 -5.35 1.17
N VAL A 116 -17.37 -6.60 1.07
CA VAL A 116 -18.27 -7.24 2.03
C VAL A 116 -17.50 -7.68 3.29
N ASP A 117 -16.22 -8.03 3.11
CA ASP A 117 -15.33 -8.48 4.18
C ASP A 117 -13.85 -8.12 3.87
N LEU A 118 -12.97 -8.39 4.84
CA LEU A 118 -11.53 -8.11 4.69
C LEU A 118 -10.85 -8.99 3.62
N SER A 119 -11.38 -10.16 3.35
CA SER A 119 -10.84 -11.04 2.29
C SER A 119 -11.10 -10.46 0.91
N GLU A 120 -12.31 -9.96 0.66
CA GLU A 120 -12.66 -9.30 -0.59
C GLU A 120 -11.87 -7.99 -0.76
N LEU A 121 -11.74 -7.20 0.31
CA LEU A 121 -10.91 -6.02 0.31
C LEU A 121 -9.46 -6.35 -0.09
N TRP A 122 -8.88 -7.36 0.56
CA TRP A 122 -7.52 -7.80 0.28
C TRP A 122 -7.33 -8.26 -1.16
N ASN A 123 -8.25 -9.08 -1.67
CA ASN A 123 -8.20 -9.53 -3.06
C ASN A 123 -8.28 -8.36 -4.04
N SER A 124 -9.10 -7.37 -3.74
CA SER A 124 -9.22 -6.16 -4.56
C SER A 124 -7.93 -5.32 -4.53
N LEU A 125 -7.29 -5.20 -3.36
CA LEU A 125 -6.00 -4.53 -3.22
C LEU A 125 -4.88 -5.27 -3.99
N GLN A 126 -4.89 -6.59 -3.98
CA GLN A 126 -3.93 -7.42 -4.73
C GLN A 126 -4.11 -7.32 -6.24
N ALA A 127 -5.34 -7.18 -6.72
CA ALA A 127 -5.64 -7.01 -8.15
C ALA A 127 -5.08 -5.70 -8.74
N ARG A 128 -4.68 -4.75 -7.89
CA ARG A 128 -4.01 -3.48 -8.26
C ARG A 128 -4.73 -2.69 -9.37
N PRO A 129 -6.03 -2.40 -9.24
CA PRO A 129 -6.76 -1.69 -10.28
C PRO A 129 -6.16 -0.31 -10.58
N ASP A 130 -5.61 0.38 -9.56
CA ASP A 130 -5.06 1.73 -9.70
C ASP A 130 -3.75 1.77 -10.48
N HIS A 131 -2.93 0.73 -10.37
CA HIS A 131 -1.67 0.62 -11.12
C HIS A 131 -1.90 0.35 -12.61
N ALA A 132 -2.96 -0.37 -12.95
CA ALA A 132 -3.30 -0.64 -14.36
C ALA A 132 -3.76 0.64 -15.09
N GLU A 133 -4.49 1.52 -14.40
CA GLU A 133 -4.91 2.81 -14.95
C GLU A 133 -3.73 3.79 -15.03
N ALA A 134 -2.89 3.88 -14.01
CA ALA A 134 -1.69 4.70 -14.01
C ALA A 134 -0.72 4.25 -15.13
N ALA A 135 -0.48 2.96 -15.29
CA ALA A 135 0.38 2.44 -16.35
C ALA A 135 -0.18 2.75 -17.75
N LYS A 136 -1.51 2.75 -17.95
CA LYS A 136 -2.14 3.18 -19.18
C LYS A 136 -1.95 4.67 -19.45
N GLN A 137 -2.15 5.51 -18.45
CA GLN A 137 -1.96 6.96 -18.55
C GLN A 137 -0.50 7.31 -18.87
N PHE A 138 0.48 6.58 -18.31
CA PHE A 138 1.90 6.78 -18.61
C PHE A 138 2.32 6.27 -20.00
N GLN A 139 1.69 5.22 -20.54
CA GLN A 139 2.00 4.71 -21.87
C GLN A 139 1.52 5.62 -23.00
N ASP A 140 0.44 6.36 -22.78
CA ASP A 140 -0.15 7.24 -23.79
C ASP A 140 0.44 8.67 -23.81
N ALA A 141 1.35 9.01 -22.89
CA ALA A 141 1.85 10.35 -22.66
C ALA A 141 3.34 10.57 -22.99
N ASN A 142 3.91 9.81 -23.89
CA ASN A 142 5.27 10.08 -24.36
C ASN A 142 5.25 11.22 -25.40
N ARG A 143 5.80 12.38 -25.02
CA ARG A 143 6.02 13.48 -25.96
C ARG A 143 7.43 13.38 -26.54
N VAL A 144 7.51 13.24 -27.86
CA VAL A 144 8.79 13.30 -28.56
C VAL A 144 9.10 14.78 -28.84
N ILE A 145 10.22 15.25 -28.30
CA ILE A 145 10.74 16.60 -28.54
C ILE A 145 11.99 16.48 -29.38
N ASP A 146 12.00 17.10 -30.57
CA ASP A 146 13.19 17.23 -31.37
C ASP A 146 14.04 18.41 -30.87
N LEU A 147 15.19 18.11 -30.29
CA LEU A 147 16.17 19.10 -29.85
C LEU A 147 17.46 18.92 -30.65
N ALA A 148 17.70 19.83 -31.61
CA ALA A 148 18.96 19.90 -32.36
C ALA A 148 19.39 18.58 -33.01
N GLY A 149 18.42 17.80 -33.57
CA GLY A 149 18.67 16.53 -34.22
C GLY A 149 18.69 15.31 -33.29
N TYR A 150 18.36 15.49 -32.02
CA TYR A 150 18.15 14.41 -31.05
C TYR A 150 16.68 14.29 -30.71
N GLN A 151 16.13 13.08 -30.83
CA GLN A 151 14.78 12.79 -30.32
C GLN A 151 14.85 12.49 -28.83
N VAL A 152 14.31 13.39 -28.02
CA VAL A 152 14.17 13.20 -26.57
C VAL A 152 12.73 12.78 -26.29
N VAL A 153 12.57 11.57 -25.77
CA VAL A 153 11.26 11.09 -25.29
C VAL A 153 11.09 11.58 -23.86
N VAL A 154 10.19 12.52 -23.67
CA VAL A 154 9.87 13.04 -22.34
C VAL A 154 8.54 12.41 -21.90
N PRO A 155 8.52 11.66 -20.79
CA PRO A 155 7.27 11.25 -20.21
C PRO A 155 6.52 12.50 -19.75
N VAL A 156 5.33 12.74 -20.28
CA VAL A 156 4.48 13.85 -19.84
C VAL A 156 3.57 13.34 -18.75
N LEU A 157 3.72 13.86 -17.55
CA LEU A 157 2.73 13.71 -16.50
C LEU A 157 1.51 14.54 -16.90
N ILE A 158 0.43 13.89 -17.30
CA ILE A 158 -0.85 14.57 -17.46
C ILE A 158 -1.55 14.45 -16.10
N GLY A 159 -1.65 15.59 -15.41
CA GLY A 159 -2.45 15.75 -14.20
C GLY A 159 -3.93 15.83 -14.51
#